data_752af56fb835a29c420143539acbd4f9
#
_entry.id   752af56fb835a29c420143539acbd4f9
#
_cell.length_a   1.000
_cell.length_b   1.000
_cell.length_c   1.000
_cell.angle_alpha   90.00
_cell.angle_beta   90.00
_cell.angle_gamma   90.00
#
_symmetry.space_group_name_H-M   'P 1'
#
loop_
_entity.id
_entity.type
_entity.pdbx_description
1 polymer ?
#
loop_
_entity_poly.entity_id
_entity_poly.type
_entity_poly.pdbx_seq_one_letter_code
_entity_poly.pdbx_strand_id
1 'polypeptide(L)'
;MKKLMMTLMAVTFAIAANAQGYNVGSSSRYTDSFGNSTSTHRNANGGITGTSSSYTDSFGNTTTTHRDRNGRVIGTSTTSTDCFGNTTTRHQNANGGYIGSSNSYTDSFGNTHTTYSNGNGGFTGSSNSYTDSFGNTTTTYSNNNGQIIGSSSSHTDSFGNTTTEQRSNNTNTSIWSW
;
A
#
# COMPACT_ATOMS: atom_id res chain seq x y z
N MET A 1 -16.42 20.37 11.69
CA MET A 1 -15.43 20.10 10.63
C MET A 1 -14.97 18.66 10.80
N LYS A 2 -15.50 17.75 9.98
CA LYS A 2 -15.13 16.33 10.00
C LYS A 2 -13.74 16.24 9.35
N LYS A 3 -12.72 15.87 10.14
CA LYS A 3 -11.40 15.49 9.59
C LYS A 3 -11.62 14.24 8.75
N LEU A 4 -11.55 14.39 7.44
CA LEU A 4 -11.49 13.28 6.50
C LEU A 4 -10.13 12.59 6.75
N MET A 5 -10.15 11.48 7.51
CA MET A 5 -8.97 10.62 7.64
C MET A 5 -8.77 9.95 6.28
N MET A 6 -7.90 10.53 5.48
CA MET A 6 -7.42 9.87 4.29
C MET A 6 -6.62 8.63 4.73
N THR A 7 -7.20 7.48 4.48
CA THR A 7 -6.47 6.21 4.63
C THR A 7 -5.42 6.15 3.52
N LEU A 8 -4.21 6.63 3.82
CA LEU A 8 -3.07 6.46 2.95
C LEU A 8 -2.78 4.97 2.90
N MET A 9 -3.13 4.35 1.79
CA MET A 9 -2.83 2.96 1.51
C MET A 9 -1.31 2.84 1.36
N ALA A 10 -0.63 2.39 2.43
CA ALA A 10 0.77 2.03 2.35
C ALA A 10 0.88 0.87 1.36
N VAL A 11 1.53 1.11 0.23
CA VAL A 11 1.95 0.04 -0.68
C VAL A 11 2.94 -0.83 0.09
N THR A 12 2.47 -1.97 0.55
CA THR A 12 3.31 -2.93 1.26
C THR A 12 4.06 -3.77 0.25
N PHE A 13 5.38 -3.74 0.29
CA PHE A 13 6.22 -4.69 -0.41
C PHE A 13 5.92 -6.11 0.09
N ALA A 14 5.13 -6.86 -0.65
CA ALA A 14 4.99 -8.28 -0.44
C ALA A 14 6.10 -8.98 -1.22
N ILE A 15 7.10 -9.47 -0.51
CA ILE A 15 8.07 -10.40 -1.09
C ILE A 15 7.33 -11.71 -1.35
N ALA A 16 7.33 -12.14 -2.62
CA ALA A 16 6.66 -13.33 -3.08
C ALA A 16 7.05 -14.58 -2.28
N ALA A 17 6.05 -15.29 -1.80
CA ALA A 17 6.15 -16.70 -1.49
C ALA A 17 4.99 -17.42 -2.19
N ASN A 18 5.31 -18.51 -2.86
CA ASN A 18 4.40 -19.41 -3.55
C ASN A 18 3.13 -19.68 -2.77
N ALA A 19 1.94 -19.47 -3.37
CA ALA A 19 0.78 -20.17 -2.84
C ALA A 19 -0.52 -20.06 -3.62
N GLN A 20 -1.22 -21.12 -3.67
CA GLN A 20 -2.64 -21.28 -3.99
C GLN A 20 -3.51 -20.60 -2.91
N GLY A 21 -4.05 -19.41 -3.15
CA GLY A 21 -5.03 -18.74 -2.26
C GLY A 21 -4.61 -18.57 -0.80
N TYR A 22 -3.31 -18.60 -0.49
CA TYR A 22 -2.76 -18.59 0.85
C TYR A 22 -2.41 -17.17 1.30
N ASN A 23 -2.44 -16.95 2.62
CA ASN A 23 -1.88 -15.76 3.24
C ASN A 23 -0.40 -15.64 2.83
N VAL A 24 -0.05 -14.56 2.10
CA VAL A 24 1.32 -14.29 1.66
C VAL A 24 2.04 -13.34 2.61
N GLY A 25 1.32 -12.77 3.59
CA GLY A 25 1.91 -11.91 4.60
C GLY A 25 0.88 -11.04 5.30
N SER A 26 1.38 -10.29 6.27
CA SER A 26 0.61 -9.30 7.02
C SER A 26 1.43 -8.04 7.25
N SER A 27 0.77 -6.93 7.53
CA SER A 27 1.42 -5.74 8.04
C SER A 27 0.63 -5.16 9.21
N SER A 28 1.35 -4.60 10.18
CA SER A 28 0.78 -3.80 11.26
C SER A 28 1.30 -2.38 11.16
N ARG A 29 0.43 -1.39 11.32
CA ARG A 29 0.75 0.03 11.26
C ARG A 29 0.35 0.70 12.55
N TYR A 30 1.25 1.49 13.08
CA TYR A 30 1.02 2.43 14.16
C TYR A 30 1.15 3.85 13.63
N THR A 31 0.27 4.77 14.07
CA THR A 31 0.35 6.20 13.73
C THR A 31 0.44 7.00 15.03
N ASP A 32 1.43 7.87 15.13
CA ASP A 32 1.62 8.74 16.30
C ASP A 32 0.67 9.96 16.28
N SER A 33 0.68 10.73 17.36
CA SER A 33 -0.14 11.95 17.51
C SER A 33 0.21 13.07 16.53
N PHE A 34 1.36 12.99 15.87
CA PHE A 34 1.80 13.95 14.86
C PHE A 34 1.40 13.53 13.43
N GLY A 35 0.78 12.33 13.28
CA GLY A 35 0.39 11.79 11.99
C GLY A 35 1.50 10.99 11.28
N ASN A 36 2.69 10.84 11.90
CA ASN A 36 3.71 9.96 11.35
C ASN A 36 3.33 8.51 11.59
N SER A 37 3.67 7.64 10.67
CA SER A 37 3.33 6.24 10.82
C SER A 37 4.52 5.32 10.61
N THR A 38 4.50 4.21 11.33
CA THR A 38 5.45 3.11 11.17
C THR A 38 4.69 1.84 10.91
N SER A 39 5.09 1.10 9.88
CA SER A 39 4.52 -0.19 9.52
C SER A 39 5.59 -1.27 9.62
N THR A 40 5.22 -2.43 10.16
CA THR A 40 6.05 -3.64 10.17
C THR A 40 5.42 -4.66 9.22
N HIS A 41 6.22 -5.19 8.30
CA HIS A 41 5.79 -6.17 7.29
C HIS A 41 6.29 -7.55 7.68
N ARG A 42 5.42 -8.56 7.51
CA ARG A 42 5.72 -9.95 7.87
C ARG A 42 5.34 -10.88 6.73
N ASN A 43 6.08 -11.96 6.56
CA ASN A 43 5.71 -13.05 5.67
C ASN A 43 4.59 -13.92 6.29
N ALA A 44 4.13 -14.92 5.54
CA ALA A 44 3.08 -15.85 5.99
C ALA A 44 3.43 -16.60 7.30
N ASN A 45 4.71 -16.81 7.58
CA ASN A 45 5.21 -17.47 8.79
C ASN A 45 5.43 -16.49 9.96
N GLY A 46 5.01 -15.22 9.83
CA GLY A 46 5.17 -14.19 10.85
C GLY A 46 6.56 -13.56 10.93
N GLY A 47 7.52 -14.01 10.14
CA GLY A 47 8.88 -13.45 10.09
C GLY A 47 8.87 -12.02 9.53
N ILE A 48 9.59 -11.09 10.17
CA ILE A 48 9.70 -9.70 9.69
C ILE A 48 10.48 -9.69 8.37
N THR A 49 9.90 -9.07 7.34
CA THR A 49 10.51 -8.86 6.03
C THR A 49 11.03 -7.45 5.82
N GLY A 50 10.48 -6.49 6.56
CA GLY A 50 10.89 -5.10 6.49
C GLY A 50 10.01 -4.17 7.31
N THR A 51 10.32 -2.88 7.21
CA THR A 51 9.57 -1.80 7.85
C THR A 51 9.38 -0.64 6.88
N SER A 52 8.34 0.17 7.12
CA SER A 52 8.15 1.45 6.43
C SER A 52 7.85 2.54 7.44
N SER A 53 8.43 3.72 7.25
CA SER A 53 8.14 4.90 8.06
C SER A 53 7.68 6.03 7.16
N SER A 54 6.59 6.71 7.53
CA SER A 54 6.00 7.81 6.77
C SER A 54 5.90 9.05 7.62
N TYR A 55 6.12 10.21 7.00
CA TYR A 55 5.77 11.50 7.55
C TYR A 55 5.02 12.34 6.51
N THR A 56 4.17 13.24 6.97
CA THR A 56 3.44 14.16 6.10
C THR A 56 3.90 15.59 6.37
N ASP A 57 4.29 16.30 5.31
CA ASP A 57 4.72 17.69 5.40
C ASP A 57 3.54 18.66 5.55
N SER A 58 3.85 19.95 5.76
CA SER A 58 2.84 21.00 5.90
C SER A 58 2.01 21.26 4.64
N PHE A 59 2.42 20.77 3.49
CA PHE A 59 1.70 20.85 2.22
C PHE A 59 0.79 19.65 1.98
N GLY A 60 0.79 18.66 2.90
CA GLY A 60 0.00 17.44 2.79
C GLY A 60 0.67 16.33 1.98
N ASN A 61 1.92 16.49 1.54
CA ASN A 61 2.64 15.42 0.87
C ASN A 61 3.17 14.43 1.90
N THR A 62 3.04 13.15 1.61
CA THR A 62 3.54 12.09 2.49
C THR A 62 4.75 11.43 1.86
N THR A 63 5.86 11.39 2.58
CA THR A 63 7.05 10.64 2.21
C THR A 63 7.13 9.37 3.05
N THR A 64 7.30 8.23 2.39
CA THR A 64 7.46 6.92 3.02
C THR A 64 8.83 6.36 2.66
N THR A 65 9.61 5.98 3.66
CA THR A 65 10.88 5.26 3.50
C THR A 65 10.66 3.78 3.77
N HIS A 66 11.08 2.93 2.84
CA HIS A 66 10.99 1.47 2.92
C HIS A 66 12.34 0.88 3.28
N ARG A 67 12.36 -0.07 4.22
CA ARG A 67 13.57 -0.74 4.69
C ARG A 67 13.39 -2.25 4.67
N ASP A 68 14.46 -2.97 4.37
CA ASP A 68 14.50 -4.42 4.51
C ASP A 68 14.54 -4.84 6.00
N ARG A 69 14.55 -6.15 6.25
CA ARG A 69 14.63 -6.73 7.61
C ARG A 69 15.90 -6.34 8.39
N ASN A 70 16.96 -5.91 7.67
CA ASN A 70 18.23 -5.49 8.27
C ASN A 70 18.27 -3.97 8.52
N GLY A 71 17.17 -3.26 8.25
CA GLY A 71 17.07 -1.80 8.39
C GLY A 71 17.68 -1.00 7.22
N ARG A 72 18.18 -1.65 6.16
CA ARG A 72 18.72 -0.98 4.99
C ARG A 72 17.58 -0.39 4.16
N VAL A 73 17.72 0.87 3.72
CA VAL A 73 16.76 1.50 2.80
C VAL A 73 16.77 0.78 1.45
N ILE A 74 15.60 0.37 1.01
CA ILE A 74 15.37 -0.27 -0.29
C ILE A 74 14.63 0.63 -1.27
N GLY A 75 14.00 1.70 -0.80
CA GLY A 75 13.33 2.67 -1.63
C GLY A 75 12.56 3.72 -0.85
N THR A 76 11.98 4.67 -1.58
CA THR A 76 11.09 5.70 -1.05
C THR A 76 9.85 5.85 -1.92
N SER A 77 8.77 6.33 -1.32
CA SER A 77 7.55 6.70 -2.02
C SER A 77 7.13 8.09 -1.58
N THR A 78 6.76 8.95 -2.52
CA THR A 78 6.22 10.28 -2.22
C THR A 78 4.81 10.37 -2.78
N THR A 79 3.84 10.66 -1.91
CA THR A 79 2.42 10.82 -2.26
C THR A 79 2.04 12.27 -2.15
N SER A 80 1.40 12.79 -3.19
CA SER A 80 0.73 14.09 -3.20
C SER A 80 -0.76 13.91 -3.45
N THR A 81 -1.57 14.83 -2.90
CA THR A 81 -3.03 14.85 -3.07
C THR A 81 -3.43 16.15 -3.73
N ASP A 82 -4.25 16.08 -4.78
CA ASP A 82 -4.80 17.24 -5.44
C ASP A 82 -6.02 17.82 -4.69
N CYS A 83 -6.55 18.94 -5.17
CA CYS A 83 -7.71 19.62 -4.56
C CYS A 83 -9.03 18.82 -4.70
N PHE A 84 -9.08 17.79 -5.53
CA PHE A 84 -10.22 16.88 -5.70
C PHE A 84 -10.11 15.64 -4.83
N GLY A 85 -8.99 15.47 -4.10
CA GLY A 85 -8.73 14.30 -3.26
C GLY A 85 -8.09 13.12 -4.00
N ASN A 86 -7.73 13.28 -5.28
CA ASN A 86 -6.98 12.25 -5.99
C ASN A 86 -5.53 12.25 -5.52
N THR A 87 -4.93 11.07 -5.44
CA THR A 87 -3.54 10.94 -5.00
C THR A 87 -2.65 10.40 -6.12
N THR A 88 -1.46 10.96 -6.19
CA THR A 88 -0.37 10.43 -7.02
C THR A 88 0.78 10.02 -6.12
N THR A 89 1.21 8.77 -6.22
CA THR A 89 2.38 8.27 -5.51
C THR A 89 3.48 7.94 -6.50
N ARG A 90 4.66 8.45 -6.23
CA ARG A 90 5.88 8.24 -6.99
C ARG A 90 6.80 7.30 -6.22
N HIS A 91 7.29 6.25 -6.85
CA HIS A 91 8.17 5.25 -6.22
C HIS A 91 9.61 5.39 -6.75
N GLN A 92 10.57 5.29 -5.85
CA GLN A 92 11.99 5.37 -6.16
C GLN A 92 12.73 4.23 -5.46
N ASN A 93 13.78 3.71 -6.10
CA ASN A 93 14.69 2.74 -5.49
C ASN A 93 15.61 3.42 -4.45
N ALA A 94 16.48 2.62 -3.80
CA ALA A 94 17.41 3.10 -2.78
C ALA A 94 18.37 4.19 -3.27
N ASN A 95 18.64 4.25 -4.56
CA ASN A 95 19.54 5.22 -5.21
C ASN A 95 18.78 6.45 -5.73
N GLY A 96 17.47 6.59 -5.45
CA GLY A 96 16.65 7.69 -5.94
C GLY A 96 16.16 7.54 -7.38
N GLY A 97 16.48 6.44 -8.06
CA GLY A 97 15.99 6.16 -9.42
C GLY A 97 14.47 5.89 -9.42
N TYR A 98 13.75 6.52 -10.35
CA TYR A 98 12.31 6.31 -10.53
C TYR A 98 12.02 4.89 -11.01
N ILE A 99 11.09 4.21 -10.34
CA ILE A 99 10.71 2.82 -10.66
C ILE A 99 9.24 2.66 -11.01
N GLY A 100 8.40 3.65 -10.75
CA GLY A 100 6.99 3.61 -11.09
C GLY A 100 6.15 4.60 -10.31
N SER A 101 4.85 4.58 -10.59
CA SER A 101 3.87 5.42 -9.89
C SER A 101 2.53 4.71 -9.73
N SER A 102 1.73 5.23 -8.81
CA SER A 102 0.31 4.88 -8.72
C SER A 102 -0.54 6.15 -8.62
N ASN A 103 -1.71 6.10 -9.25
CA ASN A 103 -2.71 7.16 -9.20
C ASN A 103 -4.00 6.58 -8.63
N SER A 104 -4.57 7.26 -7.61
CA SER A 104 -5.81 6.82 -6.99
C SER A 104 -6.84 7.93 -6.97
N TYR A 105 -8.09 7.54 -7.13
CA TYR A 105 -9.25 8.40 -6.88
C TYR A 105 -10.28 7.65 -6.04
N THR A 106 -11.10 8.38 -5.31
CA THR A 106 -12.21 7.82 -4.53
C THR A 106 -13.52 8.26 -5.16
N ASP A 107 -14.40 7.30 -5.46
CA ASP A 107 -15.71 7.56 -6.04
C ASP A 107 -16.70 8.12 -4.99
N SER A 108 -17.89 8.49 -5.44
CA SER A 108 -18.96 9.03 -4.58
C SER A 108 -19.52 8.02 -3.56
N PHE A 109 -19.23 6.74 -3.72
CA PHE A 109 -19.61 5.67 -2.79
C PHE A 109 -18.52 5.36 -1.77
N GLY A 110 -17.36 6.04 -1.85
CA GLY A 110 -16.22 5.83 -0.96
C GLY A 110 -15.29 4.71 -1.38
N ASN A 111 -15.46 4.13 -2.59
CA ASN A 111 -14.53 3.14 -3.12
C ASN A 111 -13.31 3.84 -3.70
N THR A 112 -12.13 3.29 -3.46
CA THR A 112 -10.88 3.81 -4.02
C THR A 112 -10.40 2.92 -5.17
N HIS A 113 -10.16 3.56 -6.30
CA HIS A 113 -9.61 2.95 -7.50
C HIS A 113 -8.17 3.41 -7.68
N THR A 114 -7.25 2.46 -7.86
CA THR A 114 -5.82 2.76 -8.04
C THR A 114 -5.31 2.11 -9.30
N THR A 115 -4.56 2.85 -10.10
CA THR A 115 -3.81 2.34 -11.26
C THR A 115 -2.32 2.40 -10.98
N TYR A 116 -1.58 1.41 -11.47
CA TYR A 116 -0.14 1.27 -11.27
C TYR A 116 0.60 1.33 -12.61
N SER A 117 1.72 2.02 -12.62
CA SER A 117 2.58 2.14 -13.80
C SER A 117 4.04 1.89 -13.43
N ASN A 118 4.80 1.27 -14.33
CA ASN A 118 6.24 1.05 -14.17
C ASN A 118 7.06 2.33 -14.45
N GLY A 119 8.38 2.25 -14.31
CA GLY A 119 9.31 3.37 -14.52
C GLY A 119 9.28 3.97 -15.94
N ASN A 120 8.77 3.23 -16.93
CA ASN A 120 8.60 3.68 -18.31
C ASN A 120 7.19 4.22 -18.60
N GLY A 121 6.33 4.32 -17.58
CA GLY A 121 4.93 4.76 -17.71
C GLY A 121 3.97 3.69 -18.24
N GLY A 122 4.43 2.46 -18.46
CA GLY A 122 3.58 1.35 -18.88
C GLY A 122 2.64 0.91 -17.76
N PHE A 123 1.34 0.71 -18.07
CA PHE A 123 0.35 0.18 -17.12
C PHE A 123 0.70 -1.25 -16.69
N THR A 124 0.72 -1.49 -15.39
CA THR A 124 1.07 -2.80 -14.81
C THR A 124 -0.09 -3.48 -14.11
N GLY A 125 -1.12 -2.73 -13.74
CA GLY A 125 -2.29 -3.29 -13.07
C GLY A 125 -3.10 -2.24 -12.33
N SER A 126 -4.13 -2.71 -11.60
CA SER A 126 -5.02 -1.84 -10.83
C SER A 126 -5.43 -2.48 -9.52
N SER A 127 -5.98 -1.69 -8.61
CA SER A 127 -6.71 -2.20 -7.46
C SER A 127 -7.98 -1.41 -7.19
N ASN A 128 -8.96 -2.10 -6.61
CA ASN A 128 -10.20 -1.51 -6.13
C ASN A 128 -10.34 -1.83 -4.65
N SER A 129 -10.56 -0.79 -3.84
CA SER A 129 -10.74 -0.89 -2.40
C SER A 129 -12.15 -0.45 -2.02
N TYR A 130 -12.75 -1.22 -1.14
CA TYR A 130 -14.04 -0.93 -0.51
C TYR A 130 -13.85 -0.89 1.00
N THR A 131 -14.42 0.12 1.66
CA THR A 131 -14.42 0.22 3.11
C THR A 131 -15.85 0.09 3.63
N ASP A 132 -16.09 -0.88 4.53
CA ASP A 132 -17.40 -1.11 5.13
C ASP A 132 -17.71 -0.06 6.22
N SER A 133 -18.93 -0.12 6.75
CA SER A 133 -19.41 0.78 7.81
C SER A 133 -18.67 0.60 9.15
N PHE A 134 -17.90 -0.46 9.32
CA PHE A 134 -17.08 -0.73 10.51
C PHE A 134 -15.63 -0.26 10.33
N GLY A 135 -15.30 0.29 9.16
CA GLY A 135 -13.95 0.76 8.84
C GLY A 135 -12.99 -0.34 8.35
N ASN A 136 -13.49 -1.54 8.08
CA ASN A 136 -12.67 -2.58 7.46
C ASN A 136 -12.55 -2.32 5.96
N THR A 137 -11.35 -2.44 5.43
CA THR A 137 -11.10 -2.23 4.00
C THR A 137 -10.73 -3.53 3.33
N THR A 138 -11.44 -3.87 2.26
CA THR A 138 -11.09 -4.96 1.36
C THR A 138 -10.57 -4.40 0.05
N THR A 139 -9.43 -4.90 -0.43
CA THR A 139 -8.83 -4.48 -1.70
C THR A 139 -8.64 -5.69 -2.59
N THR A 140 -9.03 -5.56 -3.85
CA THR A 140 -8.81 -6.55 -4.91
C THR A 140 -7.77 -6.01 -5.88
N TYR A 141 -6.76 -6.82 -6.23
CA TYR A 141 -5.68 -6.47 -7.15
C TYR A 141 -5.84 -7.21 -8.48
N SER A 142 -5.64 -6.49 -9.58
CA SER A 142 -5.69 -7.03 -10.93
C SER A 142 -4.40 -6.71 -11.69
N ASN A 143 -3.97 -7.64 -12.55
CA ASN A 143 -2.86 -7.41 -13.47
C ASN A 143 -3.27 -6.50 -14.64
N ASN A 144 -2.35 -6.22 -15.56
CA ASN A 144 -2.58 -5.41 -16.76
C ASN A 144 -3.61 -5.99 -17.74
N ASN A 145 -3.96 -7.28 -17.63
CA ASN A 145 -4.99 -7.96 -18.42
C ASN A 145 -6.36 -8.00 -17.69
N GLY A 146 -6.48 -7.35 -16.53
CA GLY A 146 -7.70 -7.35 -15.72
C GLY A 146 -7.97 -8.62 -14.91
N GLN A 147 -7.04 -9.58 -14.90
CA GLN A 147 -7.20 -10.79 -14.11
C GLN A 147 -6.90 -10.50 -12.64
N ILE A 148 -7.74 -11.00 -11.72
CA ILE A 148 -7.52 -10.87 -10.28
C ILE A 148 -6.32 -11.74 -9.87
N ILE A 149 -5.30 -11.09 -9.29
CA ILE A 149 -4.06 -11.73 -8.84
C ILE A 149 -3.99 -11.88 -7.32
N GLY A 150 -4.86 -11.19 -6.59
CA GLY A 150 -4.89 -11.28 -5.14
C GLY A 150 -5.85 -10.31 -4.49
N SER A 151 -5.87 -10.34 -3.16
CA SER A 151 -6.66 -9.44 -2.34
C SER A 151 -5.95 -9.11 -1.03
N SER A 152 -6.40 -8.04 -0.36
CA SER A 152 -6.03 -7.77 1.03
C SER A 152 -7.26 -7.37 1.83
N SER A 153 -7.22 -7.64 3.14
CA SER A 153 -8.19 -7.14 4.10
C SER A 153 -7.47 -6.39 5.22
N SER A 154 -7.97 -5.21 5.56
CA SER A 154 -7.42 -4.37 6.62
C SER A 154 -8.48 -4.12 7.68
N HIS A 155 -8.06 -4.13 8.92
CA HIS A 155 -8.86 -3.75 10.08
C HIS A 155 -8.11 -2.69 10.89
N THR A 156 -8.83 -1.65 11.31
CA THR A 156 -8.27 -0.61 12.18
C THR A 156 -8.96 -0.68 13.54
N ASP A 157 -8.17 -0.83 14.61
CA ASP A 157 -8.68 -0.88 15.97
C ASP A 157 -9.07 0.52 16.50
N SER A 158 -9.66 0.57 17.69
CA SER A 158 -10.09 1.83 18.33
C SER A 158 -8.91 2.75 18.71
N PHE A 159 -7.70 2.27 18.70
CA PHE A 159 -6.47 3.04 18.95
C PHE A 159 -5.84 3.58 17.66
N GLY A 160 -6.43 3.27 16.48
CA GLY A 160 -5.91 3.69 15.19
C GLY A 160 -4.81 2.79 14.61
N ASN A 161 -4.52 1.64 15.23
CA ASN A 161 -3.59 0.68 14.67
C ASN A 161 -4.27 -0.12 13.57
N THR A 162 -3.61 -0.26 12.42
CA THR A 162 -4.15 -1.00 11.29
C THR A 162 -3.38 -2.30 11.08
N THR A 163 -4.10 -3.40 11.01
CA THR A 163 -3.57 -4.71 10.61
C THR A 163 -4.09 -5.05 9.23
N THR A 164 -3.23 -5.49 8.34
CA THR A 164 -3.57 -5.88 6.97
C THR A 164 -3.07 -7.29 6.70
N GLU A 165 -3.95 -8.15 6.21
CA GLU A 165 -3.62 -9.48 5.68
C GLU A 165 -3.67 -9.45 4.16
N GLN A 166 -2.75 -10.16 3.51
CA GLN A 166 -2.67 -10.25 2.05
C GLN A 166 -2.77 -11.69 1.58
N ARG A 167 -3.47 -11.88 0.47
CA ARG A 167 -3.68 -13.19 -0.18
C ARG A 167 -3.36 -13.08 -1.65
N SER A 168 -2.69 -14.08 -2.20
CA SER A 168 -2.43 -14.21 -3.64
C SER A 168 -3.28 -15.32 -4.23
N ASN A 169 -3.79 -15.11 -5.44
CA ASN A 169 -4.56 -16.09 -6.19
C ASN A 169 -3.69 -16.92 -7.14
N ASN A 170 -2.38 -16.62 -7.25
CA ASN A 170 -1.49 -17.31 -8.17
C ASN A 170 -0.17 -17.67 -7.51
N THR A 171 0.30 -18.92 -7.77
CA THR A 171 1.53 -19.50 -7.22
C THR A 171 2.82 -18.89 -7.77
N ASN A 172 2.76 -18.09 -8.85
CA ASN A 172 3.94 -17.64 -9.61
C ASN A 172 4.05 -16.13 -9.82
N THR A 173 3.18 -15.32 -9.24
CA THR A 173 3.28 -13.86 -9.40
C THR A 173 3.44 -13.19 -8.05
N SER A 174 4.58 -12.52 -7.88
CA SER A 174 4.62 -11.42 -6.92
C SER A 174 3.52 -10.43 -7.31
N ILE A 175 2.66 -10.07 -6.38
CA ILE A 175 1.63 -9.06 -6.61
C ILE A 175 2.30 -7.74 -7.01
N TRP A 176 3.60 -7.61 -6.75
CA TRP A 176 4.45 -6.48 -7.12
C TRP A 176 5.89 -6.95 -7.37
N SER A 177 6.33 -6.92 -8.60
CA SER A 177 7.75 -6.87 -8.97
C SER A 177 8.04 -5.44 -9.47
N TRP A 178 8.75 -4.71 -8.68
CA TRP A 178 9.38 -3.43 -9.08
C TRP A 178 10.80 -3.68 -9.49
#